data_0fdfab8bb091f41429d19558036ee72d
#
_entry.id   0fdfab8bb091f41429d19558036ee72d
#
_cell.length_a   1.000
_cell.length_b   1.000
_cell.length_c   1.000
_cell.angle_alpha   90.00
_cell.angle_beta   90.00
_cell.angle_gamma   90.00
#
_symmetry.space_group_name_H-M   'P 1'
#
loop_
_entity.id
_entity.type
_entity.pdbx_description
1 polymer ?
#
loop_
_entity_poly.entity_id
_entity_poly.type
_entity_poly.pdbx_seq_one_letter_code
_entity_poly.pdbx_strand_id
1 'polypeptide(L)'
;VALLNDILRETRVVRTMSFDPSSYMKDVKVSEEQIKKYYDEHKDDYRAPESLNIQFVVMSPETVKMTAEPSEQELKDFYEQNRKKYEVEESRRAAHILIAPDANEADKAKADQDAKAKAEKILAEVKADPSKFAQLAKENSADPGTAESGGDLDFFTQGQMVPEFDKAVFGAKKDEIVGPVKTEFGYHIIHVTDINPAHVRPFEEVRSEILKFWQDQHRQSMFAENADGFTNMVYEQSDSLDPAVEKYGLTLHTLDGLTQSGLPKTSPDAQYITKRVIEDLFSPDCLQEKRNTQAVEVAANTLVSARIVKHTPAHIKSFDEVKGEIKDQLELEQASALAKKAGEAKLAELKAKKDLEGFGHELTVSRINPQSQSMPLIQAEMAVPAKSLPAFTGTTVPDGAYVISYVESSKMPAADDSQVDEIRGEALTSQSRADEASFYEGLKKLYKMEILKKEYEYQAPTVMK
;
A
#
# COMPACT_ATOMS: atom_id res chain seq x y z
N VAL A 1 -13.06 11.67 32.84
CA VAL A 1 -13.27 11.88 31.41
C VAL A 1 -13.37 13.37 31.08
N ALA A 2 -14.23 14.16 31.73
CA ALA A 2 -14.36 15.59 31.46
C ALA A 2 -13.04 16.36 31.65
N LEU A 3 -12.32 16.14 32.76
CA LEU A 3 -11.03 16.77 33.03
C LEU A 3 -9.96 16.41 31.99
N LEU A 4 -9.92 15.15 31.56
CA LEU A 4 -9.00 14.69 30.52
C LEU A 4 -9.30 15.34 29.17
N ASN A 5 -10.57 15.46 28.83
CA ASN A 5 -11.04 16.15 27.62
C ASN A 5 -10.58 17.62 27.62
N ASP A 6 -10.74 18.32 28.76
CA ASP A 6 -10.30 19.70 28.89
C ASP A 6 -8.80 19.84 28.74
N ILE A 7 -8.01 18.93 29.34
CA ILE A 7 -6.56 18.93 29.22
C ILE A 7 -6.10 18.70 27.78
N LEU A 8 -6.74 17.81 27.05
CA LEU A 8 -6.35 17.49 25.67
C LEU A 8 -6.75 18.57 24.67
N ARG A 9 -7.85 19.26 24.93
CA ARG A 9 -8.38 20.34 24.07
C ARG A 9 -7.75 21.70 24.31
N GLU A 10 -7.12 21.90 25.45
CA GLU A 10 -6.44 23.15 25.75
C GLU A 10 -5.48 23.53 24.62
N THR A 11 -5.60 24.74 24.10
CA THR A 11 -4.70 25.28 23.08
C THR A 11 -3.80 26.36 23.68
N ARG A 12 -2.60 26.45 23.12
CA ARG A 12 -1.62 27.51 23.43
C ARG A 12 -1.27 28.25 22.15
N VAL A 13 -1.17 29.56 22.25
CA VAL A 13 -0.58 30.40 21.21
C VAL A 13 0.89 30.56 21.55
N VAL A 14 1.76 30.14 20.64
CA VAL A 14 3.20 30.06 20.86
C VAL A 14 3.99 30.66 19.70
N ARG A 15 5.20 31.15 20.01
CA ARG A 15 6.25 31.49 19.03
C ARG A 15 7.54 30.84 19.49
N THR A 16 8.36 30.36 18.58
CA THR A 16 9.57 29.63 18.89
C THR A 16 10.83 30.27 18.31
N MET A 17 11.94 30.07 19.01
CA MET A 17 13.29 30.38 18.56
C MET A 17 14.15 29.14 18.77
N SER A 18 14.82 28.67 17.72
CA SER A 18 15.62 27.46 17.76
C SER A 18 17.13 27.76 17.75
N PHE A 19 17.84 27.02 18.61
CA PHE A 19 19.29 26.96 18.62
C PHE A 19 19.70 25.62 18.05
N ASP A 20 20.11 25.63 16.80
CA ASP A 20 20.37 24.42 16.03
C ASP A 20 21.82 23.96 16.22
N PRO A 21 22.08 22.68 16.49
CA PRO A 21 23.44 22.14 16.59
C PRO A 21 24.33 22.44 15.38
N SER A 22 23.74 22.47 14.18
CA SER A 22 24.48 22.77 12.93
C SER A 22 25.24 24.09 12.97
N SER A 23 24.72 25.09 13.68
CA SER A 23 25.36 26.39 13.85
C SER A 23 26.62 26.36 14.73
N TYR A 24 26.79 25.30 15.50
CA TYR A 24 27.90 25.14 16.46
C TYR A 24 28.90 24.07 16.06
N MET A 25 28.67 23.34 14.95
CA MET A 25 29.56 22.27 14.50
C MET A 25 30.98 22.72 14.24
N LYS A 26 31.18 23.97 13.79
CA LYS A 26 32.50 24.56 13.56
C LYS A 26 33.33 24.74 14.85
N ASP A 27 32.64 24.82 16.01
CA ASP A 27 33.28 25.04 17.30
C ASP A 27 33.53 23.74 18.07
N VAL A 28 33.16 22.59 17.45
CA VAL A 28 33.27 21.26 18.03
C VAL A 28 34.57 20.60 17.55
N LYS A 29 35.30 19.98 18.46
CA LYS A 29 36.45 19.14 18.17
C LYS A 29 36.35 17.84 18.97
N VAL A 30 36.28 16.73 18.28
CA VAL A 30 36.30 15.40 18.88
C VAL A 30 37.64 14.76 18.55
N SER A 31 38.42 14.43 19.59
CA SER A 31 39.70 13.77 19.45
C SER A 31 39.52 12.26 19.18
N GLU A 32 40.53 11.66 18.57
CA GLU A 32 40.56 10.21 18.38
C GLU A 32 40.53 9.43 19.71
N GLU A 33 41.14 9.97 20.74
CA GLU A 33 41.07 9.41 22.11
C GLU A 33 39.64 9.40 22.67
N GLN A 34 38.86 10.44 22.43
CA GLN A 34 37.46 10.49 22.85
C GLN A 34 36.63 9.46 22.11
N ILE A 35 36.87 9.30 20.79
CA ILE A 35 36.18 8.31 19.95
C ILE A 35 36.53 6.88 20.44
N LYS A 36 37.80 6.61 20.70
CA LYS A 36 38.28 5.33 21.20
C LYS A 36 37.72 4.99 22.60
N LYS A 37 37.71 5.96 23.47
CA LYS A 37 37.12 5.81 24.80
C LYS A 37 35.63 5.48 24.73
N TYR A 38 34.89 6.19 23.90
CA TYR A 38 33.47 5.92 23.71
C TYR A 38 33.23 4.50 23.18
N TYR A 39 34.00 4.09 22.16
CA TYR A 39 33.94 2.74 21.65
C TYR A 39 34.20 1.69 22.74
N ASP A 40 35.26 1.84 23.50
CA ASP A 40 35.64 0.90 24.58
C ASP A 40 34.58 0.78 25.69
N GLU A 41 33.91 1.88 26.01
CA GLU A 41 32.82 1.93 26.99
C GLU A 41 31.49 1.39 26.45
N HIS A 42 31.30 1.36 25.13
CA HIS A 42 30.03 1.02 24.46
C HIS A 42 30.15 -0.14 23.44
N LYS A 43 31.13 -1.03 23.61
CA LYS A 43 31.39 -2.14 22.67
C LYS A 43 30.16 -2.99 22.40
N ASP A 44 29.34 -3.23 23.41
CA ASP A 44 28.14 -4.07 23.26
C ASP A 44 27.08 -3.44 22.34
N ASP A 45 27.09 -2.13 22.17
CA ASP A 45 26.20 -1.41 21.27
C ASP A 45 26.55 -1.65 19.78
N TYR A 46 27.77 -2.11 19.53
CA TYR A 46 28.31 -2.37 18.19
C TYR A 46 28.36 -3.86 17.84
N ARG A 47 27.53 -4.66 18.47
CA ARG A 47 27.37 -6.07 18.17
C ARG A 47 26.68 -6.27 16.84
N ALA A 48 27.37 -6.92 15.90
CA ALA A 48 26.80 -7.35 14.63
C ALA A 48 26.27 -8.79 14.77
N PRO A 49 25.06 -9.10 14.30
CA PRO A 49 24.54 -10.45 14.31
C PRO A 49 25.30 -11.35 13.34
N GLU A 50 25.18 -12.67 13.54
CA GLU A 50 25.60 -13.65 12.56
C GLU A 50 24.97 -13.38 11.20
N SER A 51 25.75 -13.40 10.14
CA SER A 51 25.29 -13.13 8.78
C SER A 51 25.90 -14.07 7.74
N LEU A 52 25.19 -14.21 6.64
CA LEU A 52 25.57 -15.06 5.52
C LEU A 52 25.59 -14.25 4.23
N ASN A 53 26.63 -14.45 3.41
CA ASN A 53 26.55 -14.16 1.99
C ASN A 53 26.16 -15.44 1.29
N ILE A 54 25.14 -15.41 0.46
CA ILE A 54 24.57 -16.58 -0.18
C ILE A 54 24.48 -16.43 -1.69
N GLN A 55 24.39 -17.58 -2.34
CA GLN A 55 23.90 -17.72 -3.71
C GLN A 55 22.61 -18.50 -3.67
N PHE A 56 21.71 -18.22 -4.60
CA PHE A 56 20.48 -19.00 -4.76
C PHE A 56 20.01 -19.05 -6.20
N VAL A 57 19.24 -20.06 -6.50
CA VAL A 57 18.57 -20.24 -7.78
C VAL A 57 17.08 -20.43 -7.55
N VAL A 58 16.29 -19.94 -8.50
CA VAL A 58 14.84 -20.07 -8.51
C VAL A 58 14.44 -20.86 -9.74
N MET A 59 13.72 -21.96 -9.56
CA MET A 59 13.14 -22.75 -10.61
C MET A 59 11.62 -22.63 -10.58
N SER A 60 11.09 -22.03 -11.61
CA SER A 60 9.66 -21.83 -11.81
C SER A 60 9.33 -21.88 -13.31
N PRO A 61 8.06 -21.92 -13.70
CA PRO A 61 7.70 -21.79 -15.11
C PRO A 61 8.27 -20.54 -15.78
N GLU A 62 8.43 -19.44 -15.04
CA GLU A 62 8.95 -18.17 -15.55
C GLU A 62 10.47 -18.15 -15.70
N THR A 63 11.19 -18.91 -14.89
CA THR A 63 12.66 -18.89 -14.87
C THR A 63 13.29 -20.00 -15.68
N VAL A 64 12.60 -21.11 -15.89
CA VAL A 64 13.11 -22.24 -16.68
C VAL A 64 13.34 -21.80 -18.13
N LYS A 65 14.50 -22.17 -18.67
CA LYS A 65 14.83 -21.81 -20.06
C LYS A 65 13.92 -22.53 -21.04
N MET A 66 13.29 -21.77 -21.94
CA MET A 66 12.56 -22.35 -23.08
C MET A 66 13.51 -23.02 -24.04
N THR A 67 13.21 -24.27 -24.38
CA THR A 67 14.04 -25.08 -25.31
C THR A 67 13.40 -25.23 -26.68
N ALA A 68 12.15 -24.80 -26.86
CA ALA A 68 11.42 -24.91 -28.11
C ALA A 68 10.55 -23.67 -28.37
N GLU A 69 10.35 -23.36 -29.62
CA GLU A 69 9.40 -22.37 -30.12
C GLU A 69 8.36 -23.09 -30.97
N PRO A 70 7.09 -22.65 -30.96
CA PRO A 70 6.08 -23.29 -31.82
C PRO A 70 6.28 -22.91 -33.27
N SER A 71 6.00 -23.83 -34.14
CA SER A 71 5.90 -23.52 -35.57
C SER A 71 4.63 -22.72 -35.89
N GLU A 72 4.62 -22.00 -37.01
CA GLU A 72 3.40 -21.30 -37.47
C GLU A 72 2.24 -22.28 -37.66
N GLN A 73 2.55 -23.50 -38.10
CA GLN A 73 1.51 -24.53 -38.32
C GLN A 73 0.88 -24.96 -36.98
N GLU A 74 1.68 -25.14 -35.93
CA GLU A 74 1.16 -25.45 -34.57
C GLU A 74 0.24 -24.35 -34.05
N LEU A 75 0.61 -23.09 -34.25
CA LEU A 75 -0.24 -21.96 -33.87
C LEU A 75 -1.56 -21.92 -34.66
N LYS A 76 -1.51 -22.18 -35.95
CA LYS A 76 -2.71 -22.26 -36.80
C LYS A 76 -3.60 -23.45 -36.46
N ASP A 77 -3.02 -24.60 -36.17
CA ASP A 77 -3.76 -25.78 -35.74
C ASP A 77 -4.45 -25.52 -34.38
N PHE A 78 -3.78 -24.86 -33.46
CA PHE A 78 -4.39 -24.45 -32.21
C PHE A 78 -5.58 -23.50 -32.43
N TYR A 79 -5.42 -22.52 -33.31
CA TYR A 79 -6.49 -21.61 -33.69
C TYR A 79 -7.72 -22.35 -34.22
N GLU A 80 -7.53 -23.26 -35.19
CA GLU A 80 -8.62 -24.01 -35.77
C GLU A 80 -9.32 -24.93 -34.75
N GLN A 81 -8.55 -25.59 -33.87
CA GLN A 81 -9.11 -26.46 -32.85
C GLN A 81 -9.89 -25.68 -31.77
N ASN A 82 -9.57 -24.41 -31.58
CA ASN A 82 -10.17 -23.54 -30.57
C ASN A 82 -10.97 -22.39 -31.19
N ARG A 83 -11.36 -22.47 -32.42
CA ARG A 83 -12.01 -21.40 -33.17
C ARG A 83 -13.18 -20.75 -32.45
N LYS A 84 -13.97 -21.52 -31.71
CA LYS A 84 -15.08 -21.02 -30.88
C LYS A 84 -14.67 -19.98 -29.85
N LYS A 85 -13.45 -20.04 -29.35
CA LYS A 85 -12.92 -19.04 -28.38
C LYS A 85 -12.72 -17.67 -29.01
N TYR A 86 -12.63 -17.61 -30.31
CA TYR A 86 -12.37 -16.39 -31.08
C TYR A 86 -13.62 -15.87 -31.78
N GLU A 87 -14.76 -16.49 -31.52
CA GLU A 87 -16.06 -16.00 -31.98
C GLU A 87 -16.45 -14.78 -31.14
N VAL A 88 -16.84 -13.73 -31.84
CA VAL A 88 -17.41 -12.52 -31.27
C VAL A 88 -18.88 -12.50 -31.62
N GLU A 89 -19.72 -12.48 -30.60
CA GLU A 89 -21.15 -12.40 -30.78
C GLU A 89 -21.57 -11.08 -31.42
N GLU A 90 -22.68 -11.11 -32.18
CA GLU A 90 -23.30 -9.90 -32.68
C GLU A 90 -23.65 -8.96 -31.50
N SER A 91 -23.24 -7.71 -31.60
CA SER A 91 -23.68 -6.67 -30.70
C SER A 91 -24.34 -5.53 -31.44
N ARG A 92 -25.31 -4.91 -30.85
CA ARG A 92 -26.05 -3.80 -31.44
C ARG A 92 -26.05 -2.61 -30.47
N ARG A 93 -25.98 -1.43 -31.05
CA ARG A 93 -26.20 -0.18 -30.34
C ARG A 93 -27.60 0.30 -30.64
N ALA A 94 -28.34 0.63 -29.64
CA ALA A 94 -29.68 1.17 -29.76
C ALA A 94 -29.90 2.33 -28.80
N ALA A 95 -30.79 3.22 -29.20
CA ALA A 95 -31.38 4.21 -28.35
C ALA A 95 -32.86 3.91 -28.16
N HIS A 96 -33.41 4.22 -27.00
CA HIS A 96 -34.81 4.03 -26.74
C HIS A 96 -35.47 5.22 -26.07
N ILE A 97 -36.79 5.32 -26.28
CA ILE A 97 -37.67 6.19 -25.54
C ILE A 97 -38.68 5.30 -24.83
N LEU A 98 -38.65 5.29 -23.50
CA LEU A 98 -39.56 4.52 -22.68
C LEU A 98 -40.75 5.40 -22.27
N ILE A 99 -41.93 4.99 -22.62
CA ILE A 99 -43.19 5.60 -22.17
C ILE A 99 -43.84 4.66 -21.15
N ALA A 100 -43.71 5.00 -19.89
CA ALA A 100 -44.32 4.23 -18.81
C ALA A 100 -45.78 4.67 -18.58
N PRO A 101 -46.68 3.72 -18.22
CA PRO A 101 -48.01 4.09 -17.76
C PRO A 101 -47.97 4.99 -16.53
N ASP A 102 -48.92 5.92 -16.41
CA ASP A 102 -48.98 6.78 -15.24
C ASP A 102 -49.32 5.97 -14.00
N ALA A 103 -48.40 5.96 -13.06
CA ALA A 103 -48.56 5.23 -11.79
C ALA A 103 -49.67 5.79 -10.90
N ASN A 104 -50.05 7.07 -11.10
CA ASN A 104 -51.08 7.76 -10.31
C ASN A 104 -52.50 7.57 -10.89
N GLU A 105 -52.64 7.10 -12.15
CA GLU A 105 -53.95 6.77 -12.71
C GLU A 105 -54.55 5.52 -12.05
N ALA A 106 -55.75 5.67 -11.50
CA ALA A 106 -56.44 4.59 -10.80
C ALA A 106 -56.91 3.50 -11.75
N ASP A 107 -57.32 3.87 -12.95
CA ASP A 107 -57.65 2.90 -14.03
C ASP A 107 -56.37 2.47 -14.76
N LYS A 108 -55.85 1.31 -14.42
CA LYS A 108 -54.61 0.77 -15.00
C LYS A 108 -54.74 0.45 -16.50
N ALA A 109 -55.91 0.04 -16.96
CA ALA A 109 -56.15 -0.15 -18.38
C ALA A 109 -56.10 1.14 -19.17
N LYS A 110 -56.64 2.20 -18.60
CA LYS A 110 -56.56 3.57 -19.19
C LYS A 110 -55.14 4.08 -19.22
N ALA A 111 -54.41 3.93 -18.11
CA ALA A 111 -52.99 4.32 -18.04
C ALA A 111 -52.14 3.62 -19.12
N ASP A 112 -52.34 2.34 -19.35
CA ASP A 112 -51.68 1.58 -20.38
C ASP A 112 -52.03 2.04 -21.78
N GLN A 113 -53.30 2.27 -22.06
CA GLN A 113 -53.78 2.81 -23.37
C GLN A 113 -53.22 4.20 -23.65
N ASP A 114 -53.19 5.06 -22.67
CA ASP A 114 -52.66 6.45 -22.82
C ASP A 114 -51.14 6.40 -23.07
N ALA A 115 -50.40 5.55 -22.40
CA ALA A 115 -48.97 5.32 -22.63
C ALA A 115 -48.72 4.79 -24.06
N LYS A 116 -49.53 3.79 -24.51
CA LYS A 116 -49.45 3.31 -25.86
C LYS A 116 -49.72 4.36 -26.91
N ALA A 117 -50.75 5.16 -26.74
CA ALA A 117 -51.12 6.25 -27.66
C ALA A 117 -50.00 7.32 -27.72
N LYS A 118 -49.42 7.67 -26.58
CA LYS A 118 -48.28 8.57 -26.52
C LYS A 118 -47.05 8.01 -27.26
N ALA A 119 -46.76 6.74 -27.06
CA ALA A 119 -45.67 6.05 -27.70
C ALA A 119 -45.85 6.01 -29.22
N GLU A 120 -47.07 5.71 -29.72
CA GLU A 120 -47.41 5.69 -31.13
C GLU A 120 -47.23 7.07 -31.78
N LYS A 121 -47.62 8.14 -31.10
CA LYS A 121 -47.43 9.53 -31.54
C LYS A 121 -45.94 9.89 -31.65
N ILE A 122 -45.15 9.56 -30.66
CA ILE A 122 -43.72 9.83 -30.68
C ILE A 122 -43.02 8.97 -31.76
N LEU A 123 -43.45 7.73 -31.94
CA LEU A 123 -42.95 6.87 -33.03
C LEU A 123 -43.17 7.50 -34.40
N ALA A 124 -44.40 8.04 -34.66
CA ALA A 124 -44.67 8.73 -35.90
C ALA A 124 -43.79 9.96 -36.11
N GLU A 125 -43.52 10.74 -35.04
CA GLU A 125 -42.64 11.92 -35.10
C GLU A 125 -41.19 11.50 -35.45
N VAL A 126 -40.62 10.48 -34.79
CA VAL A 126 -39.24 10.09 -35.01
C VAL A 126 -39.07 9.35 -36.35
N LYS A 127 -40.09 8.67 -36.83
CA LYS A 127 -40.06 8.07 -38.19
C LYS A 127 -40.10 9.13 -39.29
N ALA A 128 -40.83 10.22 -39.05
CA ALA A 128 -40.87 11.34 -39.99
C ALA A 128 -39.57 12.17 -39.97
N ASP A 129 -38.96 12.31 -38.79
CA ASP A 129 -37.70 13.02 -38.60
C ASP A 129 -36.85 12.36 -37.51
N PRO A 130 -35.96 11.40 -37.89
CA PRO A 130 -35.12 10.69 -36.94
C PRO A 130 -34.18 11.59 -36.12
N SER A 131 -33.86 12.78 -36.62
CA SER A 131 -32.99 13.71 -35.89
C SER A 131 -33.60 14.21 -34.56
N LYS A 132 -34.91 14.08 -34.39
CA LYS A 132 -35.65 14.45 -33.19
C LYS A 132 -35.58 13.41 -32.08
N PHE A 133 -35.01 12.23 -32.33
CA PHE A 133 -35.04 11.10 -31.40
C PHE A 133 -34.40 11.48 -30.04
N ALA A 134 -33.20 12.01 -30.05
CA ALA A 134 -32.49 12.38 -28.84
C ALA A 134 -33.25 13.41 -27.99
N GLN A 135 -33.82 14.43 -28.63
CA GLN A 135 -34.59 15.46 -27.94
C GLN A 135 -35.89 14.90 -27.34
N LEU A 136 -36.59 14.05 -28.10
CA LEU A 136 -37.85 13.43 -27.63
C LEU A 136 -37.55 12.39 -26.51
N ALA A 137 -36.43 11.72 -26.55
CA ALA A 137 -35.99 10.86 -25.46
C ALA A 137 -35.75 11.67 -24.17
N LYS A 138 -35.05 12.80 -24.27
CA LYS A 138 -34.79 13.69 -23.14
C LYS A 138 -36.07 14.22 -22.51
N GLU A 139 -37.05 14.61 -23.35
CA GLU A 139 -38.31 15.21 -22.91
C GLU A 139 -39.33 14.19 -22.38
N ASN A 140 -39.32 12.95 -22.89
CA ASN A 140 -40.42 12.01 -22.70
C ASN A 140 -40.02 10.69 -22.08
N SER A 141 -38.73 10.26 -22.16
CA SER A 141 -38.35 8.93 -21.69
C SER A 141 -38.45 8.81 -20.18
N ALA A 142 -39.09 7.74 -19.74
CA ALA A 142 -39.17 7.35 -18.34
C ALA A 142 -37.93 6.58 -17.86
N ASP A 143 -36.92 6.40 -18.71
CA ASP A 143 -35.63 5.81 -18.33
C ASP A 143 -34.64 6.93 -17.93
N PRO A 144 -34.44 7.18 -16.63
CA PRO A 144 -33.58 8.27 -16.17
C PRO A 144 -32.10 8.01 -16.48
N GLY A 145 -31.72 6.75 -16.70
CA GLY A 145 -30.34 6.36 -16.98
C GLY A 145 -29.87 6.77 -18.38
N THR A 146 -30.79 6.90 -19.34
CA THR A 146 -30.45 7.19 -20.74
C THR A 146 -31.13 8.40 -21.32
N ALA A 147 -32.20 8.92 -20.71
CA ALA A 147 -32.97 10.04 -21.26
C ALA A 147 -32.10 11.25 -21.60
N GLU A 148 -31.24 11.71 -20.72
CA GLU A 148 -30.34 12.84 -20.90
C GLU A 148 -29.30 12.60 -22.01
N SER A 149 -28.98 11.33 -22.29
CA SER A 149 -28.05 10.89 -23.34
C SER A 149 -28.77 10.58 -24.66
N GLY A 150 -29.97 11.08 -24.84
CA GLY A 150 -30.75 10.83 -26.06
C GLY A 150 -31.32 9.41 -26.16
N GLY A 151 -31.39 8.69 -25.04
CA GLY A 151 -31.86 7.32 -24.96
C GLY A 151 -30.83 6.26 -25.30
N ASP A 152 -29.57 6.62 -25.54
CA ASP A 152 -28.51 5.71 -25.97
C ASP A 152 -28.18 4.67 -24.89
N LEU A 153 -28.30 3.39 -25.27
CA LEU A 153 -28.00 2.23 -24.42
C LEU A 153 -26.58 1.68 -24.59
N ASP A 154 -25.81 2.27 -25.54
CA ASP A 154 -24.56 1.72 -25.99
C ASP A 154 -24.71 0.32 -26.61
N PHE A 155 -23.61 -0.39 -26.87
CA PHE A 155 -23.65 -1.74 -27.43
C PHE A 155 -24.05 -2.80 -26.41
N PHE A 156 -24.85 -3.74 -26.83
CA PHE A 156 -25.22 -4.92 -26.03
C PHE A 156 -25.41 -6.14 -26.93
N THR A 157 -25.26 -7.31 -26.35
CA THR A 157 -25.46 -8.59 -27.01
C THR A 157 -26.84 -9.16 -26.73
N GLN A 158 -27.27 -10.12 -27.52
CA GLN A 158 -28.54 -10.79 -27.34
C GLN A 158 -28.63 -11.47 -25.95
N GLY A 159 -29.74 -11.29 -25.26
CA GLY A 159 -29.96 -11.82 -23.92
C GLY A 159 -29.66 -10.86 -22.79
N GLN A 160 -29.09 -9.70 -23.05
CA GLN A 160 -28.82 -8.69 -22.02
C GLN A 160 -30.02 -7.79 -21.69
N MET A 161 -30.96 -7.67 -22.62
CA MET A 161 -32.20 -6.90 -22.42
C MET A 161 -33.39 -7.85 -22.22
N VAL A 162 -34.53 -7.30 -21.78
CA VAL A 162 -35.77 -8.09 -21.67
C VAL A 162 -36.16 -8.69 -23.03
N PRO A 163 -36.77 -9.89 -23.06
CA PRO A 163 -36.95 -10.65 -24.29
C PRO A 163 -37.64 -9.90 -25.44
N GLU A 164 -38.65 -9.12 -25.13
CA GLU A 164 -39.43 -8.38 -26.14
C GLU A 164 -38.59 -7.26 -26.76
N PHE A 165 -37.82 -6.57 -25.94
CA PHE A 165 -36.89 -5.52 -26.39
C PHE A 165 -35.78 -6.12 -27.28
N ASP A 166 -35.19 -7.19 -26.79
CA ASP A 166 -34.12 -7.92 -27.45
C ASP A 166 -34.53 -8.42 -28.84
N LYS A 167 -35.69 -9.04 -28.91
CA LYS A 167 -36.28 -9.51 -30.19
C LYS A 167 -36.46 -8.35 -31.16
N ALA A 168 -36.95 -7.22 -30.71
CA ALA A 168 -37.17 -6.07 -31.57
C ALA A 168 -35.84 -5.48 -32.08
N VAL A 169 -34.83 -5.36 -31.25
CA VAL A 169 -33.52 -4.82 -31.61
C VAL A 169 -32.80 -5.75 -32.61
N PHE A 170 -32.71 -7.04 -32.28
CA PHE A 170 -31.98 -8.01 -33.13
C PHE A 170 -32.73 -8.44 -34.39
N GLY A 171 -34.01 -8.13 -34.51
CA GLY A 171 -34.79 -8.30 -35.73
C GLY A 171 -34.78 -7.09 -36.64
N ALA A 172 -34.33 -5.93 -36.20
CA ALA A 172 -34.34 -4.68 -36.99
C ALA A 172 -33.08 -4.51 -37.82
N LYS A 173 -33.12 -3.62 -38.79
CA LYS A 173 -31.96 -3.19 -39.58
C LYS A 173 -31.27 -2.02 -38.92
N LYS A 174 -30.01 -1.77 -39.32
CA LYS A 174 -29.32 -0.54 -38.95
C LYS A 174 -30.13 0.69 -39.39
N ASP A 175 -30.15 1.68 -38.48
CA ASP A 175 -30.92 2.94 -38.64
C ASP A 175 -32.44 2.79 -38.59
N GLU A 176 -32.95 1.60 -38.40
CA GLU A 176 -34.38 1.34 -38.28
C GLU A 176 -34.92 1.78 -36.93
N ILE A 177 -36.08 2.43 -36.95
CA ILE A 177 -36.83 2.80 -35.74
C ILE A 177 -38.06 1.85 -35.69
N VAL A 178 -38.18 1.16 -34.60
CA VAL A 178 -39.25 0.16 -34.36
C VAL A 178 -40.02 0.46 -33.06
N GLY A 179 -41.21 -0.06 -33.02
CA GLY A 179 -42.07 0.03 -31.86
C GLY A 179 -43.52 0.38 -32.20
N PRO A 180 -44.33 0.75 -31.21
CA PRO A 180 -44.03 0.59 -29.76
C PRO A 180 -43.85 -0.89 -29.36
N VAL A 181 -42.81 -1.18 -28.61
CA VAL A 181 -42.54 -2.51 -28.05
C VAL A 181 -42.96 -2.53 -26.60
N LYS A 182 -43.94 -3.37 -26.26
CA LYS A 182 -44.41 -3.50 -24.87
C LYS A 182 -43.51 -4.41 -24.08
N THR A 183 -43.05 -3.92 -22.91
CA THR A 183 -42.34 -4.66 -21.89
C THR A 183 -43.01 -4.45 -20.54
N GLU A 184 -42.51 -5.06 -19.49
CA GLU A 184 -42.95 -4.80 -18.11
C GLU A 184 -42.76 -3.34 -17.67
N PHE A 185 -41.84 -2.61 -18.31
CA PHE A 185 -41.58 -1.18 -18.00
C PHE A 185 -42.51 -0.19 -18.70
N GLY A 186 -43.15 -0.61 -19.75
CA GLY A 186 -44.00 0.22 -20.59
C GLY A 186 -43.77 0.00 -22.08
N TYR A 187 -43.92 1.06 -22.86
CA TYR A 187 -43.77 1.02 -24.33
C TYR A 187 -42.49 1.69 -24.76
N HIS A 188 -41.69 0.95 -25.53
CA HIS A 188 -40.40 1.42 -26.03
C HIS A 188 -40.49 1.80 -27.53
N ILE A 189 -39.96 2.97 -27.84
CA ILE A 189 -39.60 3.33 -29.21
C ILE A 189 -38.08 3.12 -29.30
N ILE A 190 -37.65 2.31 -30.28
CA ILE A 190 -36.26 1.84 -30.34
C ILE A 190 -35.65 2.23 -31.69
N HIS A 191 -34.49 2.88 -31.65
CA HIS A 191 -33.67 3.19 -32.81
C HIS A 191 -32.39 2.37 -32.74
N VAL A 192 -32.22 1.45 -33.70
CA VAL A 192 -31.00 0.65 -33.86
C VAL A 192 -29.97 1.51 -34.58
N THR A 193 -28.99 2.03 -33.85
CA THR A 193 -28.03 3.02 -34.35
C THR A 193 -26.79 2.41 -34.97
N ASP A 194 -26.39 1.23 -34.51
CA ASP A 194 -25.24 0.53 -35.07
C ASP A 194 -25.35 -0.99 -34.88
N ILE A 195 -24.69 -1.75 -35.74
CA ILE A 195 -24.64 -3.21 -35.69
C ILE A 195 -23.19 -3.67 -35.91
N ASN A 196 -22.65 -4.36 -34.91
CA ASN A 196 -21.42 -5.11 -35.06
C ASN A 196 -21.79 -6.56 -35.32
N PRO A 197 -21.64 -7.08 -36.54
CA PRO A 197 -22.04 -8.44 -36.86
C PRO A 197 -21.18 -9.47 -36.13
N ALA A 198 -21.77 -10.62 -35.86
CA ALA A 198 -21.01 -11.76 -35.37
C ALA A 198 -19.90 -12.11 -36.36
N HIS A 199 -18.70 -12.35 -35.80
CA HIS A 199 -17.54 -12.73 -36.62
C HIS A 199 -16.56 -13.56 -35.78
N VAL A 200 -15.64 -14.19 -36.47
CA VAL A 200 -14.52 -14.87 -35.84
C VAL A 200 -13.28 -13.99 -35.98
N ARG A 201 -12.64 -13.66 -34.89
CA ARG A 201 -11.36 -12.91 -34.92
C ARG A 201 -10.35 -13.71 -35.75
N PRO A 202 -9.76 -13.12 -36.79
CA PRO A 202 -8.85 -13.86 -37.67
C PRO A 202 -7.57 -14.26 -36.96
N PHE A 203 -6.92 -15.32 -37.42
CA PHE A 203 -5.67 -15.83 -36.83
C PHE A 203 -4.61 -14.74 -36.67
N GLU A 204 -4.43 -13.88 -37.67
CA GLU A 204 -3.41 -12.81 -37.59
C GLU A 204 -3.63 -11.83 -36.44
N GLU A 205 -4.88 -11.59 -36.07
CA GLU A 205 -5.23 -10.73 -34.93
C GLU A 205 -4.91 -11.40 -33.57
N VAL A 206 -5.14 -12.71 -33.49
CA VAL A 206 -5.02 -13.45 -32.22
C VAL A 206 -3.72 -14.23 -32.10
N ARG A 207 -2.85 -14.17 -33.12
CA ARG A 207 -1.60 -14.91 -33.13
C ARG A 207 -0.73 -14.70 -31.91
N SER A 208 -0.59 -13.47 -31.45
CA SER A 208 0.22 -13.15 -30.28
C SER A 208 -0.38 -13.72 -28.98
N GLU A 209 -1.70 -13.74 -28.87
CA GLU A 209 -2.40 -14.36 -27.73
C GLU A 209 -2.17 -15.88 -27.72
N ILE A 210 -2.23 -16.51 -28.88
CA ILE A 210 -2.00 -17.95 -29.05
C ILE A 210 -0.55 -18.29 -28.74
N LEU A 211 0.41 -17.50 -29.24
CA LEU A 211 1.83 -17.67 -28.95
C LEU A 211 2.10 -17.59 -27.45
N LYS A 212 1.56 -16.57 -26.79
CA LYS A 212 1.69 -16.40 -25.35
C LYS A 212 1.09 -17.58 -24.58
N PHE A 213 -0.10 -18.01 -24.95
CA PHE A 213 -0.74 -19.18 -24.35
C PHE A 213 0.12 -20.45 -24.52
N TRP A 214 0.63 -20.68 -25.73
CA TRP A 214 1.51 -21.81 -25.99
C TRP A 214 2.78 -21.75 -25.15
N GLN A 215 3.42 -20.59 -25.07
CA GLN A 215 4.63 -20.39 -24.26
C GLN A 215 4.35 -20.63 -22.77
N ASP A 216 3.25 -20.12 -22.24
CA ASP A 216 2.88 -20.31 -20.84
C ASP A 216 2.63 -21.80 -20.53
N GLN A 217 1.92 -22.51 -21.42
CA GLN A 217 1.67 -23.95 -21.30
C GLN A 217 2.98 -24.75 -21.40
N HIS A 218 3.85 -24.40 -22.31
CA HIS A 218 5.12 -25.07 -22.50
C HIS A 218 6.04 -24.87 -21.28
N ARG A 219 6.09 -23.68 -20.73
CA ARG A 219 6.83 -23.38 -19.48
C ARG A 219 6.32 -24.20 -18.30
N GLN A 220 5.01 -24.32 -18.15
CA GLN A 220 4.39 -25.15 -17.11
C GLN A 220 4.78 -26.62 -17.28
N SER A 221 4.73 -27.14 -18.50
CA SER A 221 5.14 -28.52 -18.79
C SER A 221 6.63 -28.73 -18.50
N MET A 222 7.50 -27.82 -18.92
CA MET A 222 8.94 -27.87 -18.65
C MET A 222 9.25 -27.87 -17.16
N PHE A 223 8.58 -27.02 -16.41
CA PHE A 223 8.71 -27.01 -14.97
C PHE A 223 8.31 -28.36 -14.36
N ALA A 224 7.14 -28.88 -14.71
CA ALA A 224 6.64 -30.16 -14.20
C ALA A 224 7.58 -31.34 -14.52
N GLU A 225 8.13 -31.37 -15.74
CA GLU A 225 9.06 -32.42 -16.17
C GLU A 225 10.41 -32.36 -15.47
N ASN A 226 10.87 -31.17 -15.09
CA ASN A 226 12.23 -30.93 -14.59
C ASN A 226 12.30 -30.67 -13.07
N ALA A 227 11.18 -30.49 -12.38
CA ALA A 227 11.15 -30.17 -10.95
C ALA A 227 11.85 -31.23 -10.08
N ASP A 228 11.57 -32.51 -10.33
CA ASP A 228 12.20 -33.61 -9.60
C ASP A 228 13.69 -33.71 -9.92
N GLY A 229 14.06 -33.53 -11.17
CA GLY A 229 15.46 -33.53 -11.60
C GLY A 229 16.26 -32.39 -10.95
N PHE A 230 15.66 -31.20 -10.85
CA PHE A 230 16.25 -30.05 -10.13
C PHE A 230 16.43 -30.36 -8.64
N THR A 231 15.40 -30.87 -8.00
CA THR A 231 15.43 -31.25 -6.57
C THR A 231 16.52 -32.26 -6.28
N ASN A 232 16.62 -33.30 -7.09
CA ASN A 232 17.66 -34.34 -6.94
C ASN A 232 19.06 -33.74 -7.20
N MET A 233 19.22 -32.92 -8.21
CA MET A 233 20.53 -32.36 -8.56
C MET A 233 21.12 -31.48 -7.47
N VAL A 234 20.31 -30.54 -6.88
CA VAL A 234 20.81 -29.69 -5.81
C VAL A 234 21.14 -30.45 -4.52
N TYR A 235 20.49 -31.60 -4.33
CA TYR A 235 20.76 -32.51 -3.21
C TYR A 235 22.01 -33.39 -3.42
N GLU A 236 22.11 -34.02 -4.58
CA GLU A 236 23.22 -34.94 -4.90
C GLU A 236 24.54 -34.21 -5.17
N GLN A 237 24.47 -33.08 -5.91
CA GLN A 237 25.60 -32.19 -6.18
C GLN A 237 25.57 -31.01 -5.21
N SER A 238 25.70 -31.31 -3.94
CA SER A 238 25.40 -30.39 -2.83
C SER A 238 26.44 -29.29 -2.59
N ASP A 239 27.55 -29.30 -3.31
CA ASP A 239 28.66 -28.35 -3.14
C ASP A 239 28.64 -27.19 -4.11
N SER A 240 27.70 -27.14 -5.04
CA SER A 240 27.53 -26.08 -6.02
C SER A 240 26.10 -25.99 -6.55
N LEU A 241 25.67 -24.81 -6.98
CA LEU A 241 24.46 -24.60 -7.72
C LEU A 241 24.69 -24.50 -9.24
N ASP A 242 25.95 -24.45 -9.67
CA ASP A 242 26.33 -24.32 -11.09
C ASP A 242 25.74 -25.40 -11.97
N PRO A 243 25.74 -26.69 -11.58
CA PRO A 243 25.13 -27.76 -12.39
C PRO A 243 23.64 -27.49 -12.70
N ALA A 244 22.88 -26.97 -11.73
CA ALA A 244 21.48 -26.64 -11.92
C ALA A 244 21.32 -25.40 -12.81
N VAL A 245 22.18 -24.40 -12.64
CA VAL A 245 22.21 -23.20 -13.50
C VAL A 245 22.44 -23.60 -14.96
N GLU A 246 23.42 -24.44 -15.23
CA GLU A 246 23.76 -24.88 -16.58
C GLU A 246 22.66 -25.75 -17.20
N LYS A 247 22.17 -26.74 -16.48
CA LYS A 247 21.20 -27.71 -17.01
C LYS A 247 19.84 -27.06 -17.28
N TYR A 248 19.37 -26.23 -16.39
CA TYR A 248 18.00 -25.66 -16.48
C TYR A 248 18.00 -24.22 -16.97
N GLY A 249 19.16 -23.66 -17.27
CA GLY A 249 19.29 -22.27 -17.75
C GLY A 249 18.84 -21.24 -16.74
N LEU A 250 19.10 -21.49 -15.45
CA LEU A 250 18.69 -20.61 -14.35
C LEU A 250 19.68 -19.46 -14.15
N THR A 251 19.22 -18.41 -13.50
CA THR A 251 20.08 -17.31 -13.05
C THR A 251 20.60 -17.60 -11.65
N LEU A 252 21.91 -17.45 -11.46
CA LEU A 252 22.52 -17.50 -10.15
C LEU A 252 22.41 -16.12 -9.49
N HIS A 253 21.62 -16.04 -8.44
CA HIS A 253 21.44 -14.83 -7.65
C HIS A 253 22.43 -14.80 -6.48
N THR A 254 22.84 -13.61 -6.07
CA THR A 254 23.68 -13.39 -4.90
C THR A 254 23.00 -12.45 -3.93
N LEU A 255 23.19 -12.69 -2.64
CA LEU A 255 22.66 -11.86 -1.56
C LEU A 255 23.65 -11.83 -0.42
N ASP A 256 24.05 -10.63 -0.01
CA ASP A 256 25.01 -10.42 1.07
C ASP A 256 24.31 -9.97 2.35
N GLY A 257 24.87 -10.39 3.49
CA GLY A 257 24.45 -9.89 4.79
C GLY A 257 23.11 -10.45 5.29
N LEU A 258 22.70 -11.63 4.85
CA LEU A 258 21.50 -12.29 5.34
C LEU A 258 21.65 -12.70 6.80
N THR A 259 20.73 -12.26 7.65
CA THR A 259 20.64 -12.67 9.06
C THR A 259 19.42 -13.55 9.30
N GLN A 260 19.32 -14.13 10.49
CA GLN A 260 18.17 -14.97 10.87
C GLN A 260 16.85 -14.18 10.92
N SER A 261 16.89 -12.86 11.06
CA SER A 261 15.70 -11.99 11.01
C SER A 261 15.11 -11.82 9.61
N GLY A 262 15.83 -12.28 8.57
CA GLY A 262 15.37 -12.29 7.20
C GLY A 262 15.53 -10.94 6.49
N LEU A 263 14.77 -10.78 5.41
CA LEU A 263 14.82 -9.60 4.55
C LEU A 263 13.62 -8.68 4.82
N PRO A 264 13.77 -7.36 4.60
CA PRO A 264 12.63 -6.45 4.57
C PRO A 264 11.61 -6.90 3.52
N LYS A 265 10.31 -6.73 3.80
CA LYS A 265 9.24 -7.06 2.84
C LYS A 265 9.35 -6.29 1.52
N THR A 266 10.06 -5.18 1.51
CA THR A 266 10.33 -4.36 0.33
C THR A 266 11.44 -4.93 -0.55
N SER A 267 12.23 -5.89 -0.06
CA SER A 267 13.26 -6.55 -0.85
C SER A 267 12.62 -7.46 -1.92
N PRO A 268 13.06 -7.38 -3.19
CA PRO A 268 12.57 -8.27 -4.24
C PRO A 268 12.91 -9.75 -3.99
N ASP A 269 13.94 -10.03 -3.21
CA ASP A 269 14.37 -11.38 -2.88
C ASP A 269 13.57 -12.01 -1.72
N ALA A 270 12.81 -11.21 -0.97
CA ALA A 270 12.04 -11.67 0.19
C ALA A 270 11.03 -12.76 -0.16
N GLN A 271 10.48 -12.75 -1.37
CA GLN A 271 9.58 -13.78 -1.88
C GLN A 271 10.23 -15.15 -2.03
N TYR A 272 11.55 -15.20 -2.27
CA TYR A 272 12.31 -16.43 -2.47
C TYR A 272 13.05 -16.88 -1.22
N ILE A 273 13.62 -15.94 -0.49
CA ILE A 273 14.35 -16.20 0.76
C ILE A 273 13.36 -16.12 1.93
N THR A 274 12.53 -17.14 2.00
CA THR A 274 11.49 -17.30 3.02
C THR A 274 12.09 -17.75 4.35
N LYS A 275 11.28 -17.73 5.40
CA LYS A 275 11.67 -18.23 6.72
C LYS A 275 12.22 -19.66 6.64
N ARG A 276 11.60 -20.54 5.86
CA ARG A 276 12.06 -21.94 5.69
C ARG A 276 13.43 -22.02 5.04
N VAL A 277 13.68 -21.24 3.99
CA VAL A 277 15.00 -21.21 3.34
C VAL A 277 16.06 -20.70 4.32
N ILE A 278 15.74 -19.67 5.12
CA ILE A 278 16.64 -19.12 6.13
C ILE A 278 16.96 -20.17 7.20
N GLU A 279 15.95 -20.86 7.71
CA GLU A 279 16.14 -21.94 8.70
C GLU A 279 17.05 -23.04 8.15
N ASP A 280 16.86 -23.44 6.89
CA ASP A 280 17.71 -24.46 6.24
C ASP A 280 19.15 -23.96 6.06
N LEU A 281 19.35 -22.69 5.67
CA LEU A 281 20.68 -22.09 5.52
C LEU A 281 21.47 -22.05 6.83
N PHE A 282 20.80 -21.76 7.94
CA PHE A 282 21.43 -21.74 9.27
C PHE A 282 21.51 -23.13 9.93
N SER A 283 21.09 -24.19 9.24
CA SER A 283 21.24 -25.57 9.71
C SER A 283 22.70 -26.04 9.69
N PRO A 284 23.05 -27.05 10.47
CA PRO A 284 24.40 -27.65 10.44
C PRO A 284 24.84 -28.12 9.05
N ASP A 285 23.94 -28.69 8.27
CA ASP A 285 24.22 -29.15 6.91
C ASP A 285 24.73 -28.03 5.98
N CYS A 286 24.15 -26.85 6.11
CA CYS A 286 24.57 -25.70 5.32
C CYS A 286 25.75 -24.96 5.94
N LEU A 287 25.72 -24.71 7.26
CA LEU A 287 26.76 -23.94 7.95
C LEU A 287 28.09 -24.73 8.07
N GLN A 288 28.03 -25.98 8.44
CA GLN A 288 29.22 -26.80 8.72
C GLN A 288 29.65 -27.60 7.51
N GLU A 289 28.73 -28.31 6.89
CA GLU A 289 29.01 -29.18 5.73
C GLU A 289 29.02 -28.41 4.39
N LYS A 290 28.62 -27.13 4.41
CA LYS A 290 28.60 -26.25 3.23
C LYS A 290 27.79 -26.79 2.06
N ARG A 291 26.70 -27.48 2.37
CA ARG A 291 25.77 -28.01 1.38
C ARG A 291 24.80 -26.95 0.88
N ASN A 292 24.27 -27.17 -0.34
CA ASN A 292 23.09 -26.50 -0.77
C ASN A 292 21.91 -26.79 0.18
N THR A 293 20.96 -25.86 0.34
CA THR A 293 19.67 -26.23 0.90
C THR A 293 18.99 -27.23 -0.02
N GLN A 294 18.11 -28.05 0.51
CA GLN A 294 17.18 -28.80 -0.33
C GLN A 294 16.35 -27.81 -1.16
N ALA A 295 15.78 -28.28 -2.26
CA ALA A 295 14.82 -27.47 -3.00
C ALA A 295 13.58 -27.23 -2.13
N VAL A 296 13.28 -25.99 -1.86
CA VAL A 296 12.15 -25.55 -1.02
C VAL A 296 11.09 -24.94 -1.92
N GLU A 297 9.86 -25.43 -1.84
CA GLU A 297 8.73 -24.80 -2.50
C GLU A 297 8.30 -23.55 -1.70
N VAL A 298 8.63 -22.38 -2.21
CA VAL A 298 8.37 -21.09 -1.56
C VAL A 298 7.02 -20.46 -1.97
N ALA A 299 6.51 -20.91 -3.11
CA ALA A 299 5.20 -20.56 -3.66
C ALA A 299 4.80 -21.67 -4.63
N ALA A 300 3.57 -21.64 -5.14
CA ALA A 300 3.10 -22.59 -6.14
C ALA A 300 4.06 -22.65 -7.34
N ASN A 301 4.51 -23.84 -7.71
CA ASN A 301 5.44 -24.08 -8.82
C ASN A 301 6.72 -23.22 -8.77
N THR A 302 7.22 -22.93 -7.57
CA THR A 302 8.41 -22.12 -7.37
C THR A 302 9.33 -22.82 -6.36
N LEU A 303 10.45 -23.36 -6.84
CA LEU A 303 11.45 -24.03 -6.05
C LEU A 303 12.68 -23.15 -5.90
N VAL A 304 13.22 -23.08 -4.70
CA VAL A 304 14.45 -22.35 -4.38
C VAL A 304 15.45 -23.28 -3.72
N SER A 305 16.70 -23.22 -4.17
CA SER A 305 17.83 -23.79 -3.45
C SER A 305 18.90 -22.70 -3.28
N ALA A 306 19.47 -22.64 -2.10
CA ALA A 306 20.46 -21.66 -1.73
C ALA A 306 21.70 -22.32 -1.11
N ARG A 307 22.82 -21.59 -1.12
CA ARG A 307 24.06 -22.01 -0.47
C ARG A 307 24.83 -20.85 0.11
N ILE A 308 25.58 -21.13 1.15
CA ILE A 308 26.44 -20.15 1.80
C ILE A 308 27.74 -19.99 1.01
N VAL A 309 28.09 -18.76 0.67
CA VAL A 309 29.38 -18.39 0.08
C VAL A 309 30.34 -17.92 1.16
N LYS A 310 29.84 -17.13 2.11
CA LYS A 310 30.60 -16.61 3.24
C LYS A 310 29.75 -16.60 4.50
N HIS A 311 30.31 -17.10 5.58
CA HIS A 311 29.72 -17.06 6.91
C HIS A 311 30.51 -16.08 7.77
N THR A 312 29.80 -15.12 8.35
CA THR A 312 30.36 -14.18 9.32
C THR A 312 29.69 -14.41 10.67
N PRO A 313 30.39 -14.99 11.66
CA PRO A 313 29.85 -15.17 13.00
C PRO A 313 29.43 -13.85 13.64
N ALA A 314 28.52 -13.89 14.61
CA ALA A 314 28.23 -12.73 15.44
C ALA A 314 29.52 -12.18 16.07
N HIS A 315 29.73 -10.89 15.98
CA HIS A 315 30.93 -10.24 16.46
C HIS A 315 30.67 -8.81 16.90
N ILE A 316 31.61 -8.24 17.62
CA ILE A 316 31.63 -6.80 17.89
C ILE A 316 32.37 -6.14 16.73
N LYS A 317 31.73 -5.17 16.08
CA LYS A 317 32.37 -4.38 15.00
C LYS A 317 33.64 -3.74 15.52
N SER A 318 34.68 -3.73 14.72
CA SER A 318 35.96 -3.14 15.08
C SER A 318 35.85 -1.63 15.25
N PHE A 319 36.79 -1.04 15.97
CA PHE A 319 36.89 0.41 16.09
C PHE A 319 36.95 1.12 14.74
N ASP A 320 37.73 0.59 13.79
CA ASP A 320 37.85 1.18 12.46
C ASP A 320 36.55 1.18 11.66
N GLU A 321 35.69 0.16 11.87
CA GLU A 321 34.38 0.09 11.21
C GLU A 321 33.40 1.13 11.72
N VAL A 322 33.49 1.54 12.98
CA VAL A 322 32.48 2.39 13.63
C VAL A 322 33.00 3.78 14.04
N LYS A 323 34.30 4.03 13.89
CA LYS A 323 34.90 5.31 14.33
C LYS A 323 34.28 6.55 13.68
N GLY A 324 33.90 6.46 12.41
CA GLY A 324 33.24 7.55 11.69
C GLY A 324 31.86 7.86 12.28
N GLU A 325 31.07 6.83 12.52
CA GLU A 325 29.75 6.95 13.15
C GLU A 325 29.84 7.52 14.56
N ILE A 326 30.79 7.04 15.36
CA ILE A 326 31.00 7.54 16.72
C ILE A 326 31.44 9.01 16.70
N LYS A 327 32.35 9.37 15.79
CA LYS A 327 32.79 10.74 15.62
C LYS A 327 31.62 11.68 15.34
N ASP A 328 30.78 11.33 14.37
CA ASP A 328 29.61 12.13 13.99
C ASP A 328 28.63 12.27 15.16
N GLN A 329 28.39 11.18 15.89
CA GLN A 329 27.55 11.18 17.09
C GLN A 329 28.10 12.10 18.18
N LEU A 330 29.39 12.00 18.50
CA LEU A 330 30.03 12.83 19.53
C LEU A 330 30.11 14.30 19.13
N GLU A 331 30.35 14.58 17.85
CA GLU A 331 30.32 15.95 17.32
C GLU A 331 28.92 16.56 17.46
N LEU A 332 27.87 15.79 17.11
CA LEU A 332 26.48 16.23 17.27
C LEU A 332 26.12 16.45 18.74
N GLU A 333 26.51 15.56 19.62
CA GLU A 333 26.28 15.71 21.09
C GLU A 333 26.95 16.96 21.64
N GLN A 334 28.19 17.24 21.25
CA GLN A 334 28.90 18.44 21.66
C GLN A 334 28.30 19.72 21.10
N ALA A 335 27.92 19.69 19.82
CA ALA A 335 27.22 20.80 19.17
C ALA A 335 25.84 21.06 19.82
N SER A 336 25.12 20.02 20.16
CA SER A 336 23.85 20.11 20.90
C SER A 336 24.06 20.71 22.29
N ALA A 337 25.12 20.33 23.01
CA ALA A 337 25.47 20.90 24.29
C ALA A 337 25.78 22.41 24.21
N LEU A 338 26.50 22.83 23.15
CA LEU A 338 26.77 24.25 22.90
C LEU A 338 25.48 25.01 22.54
N ALA A 339 24.62 24.43 21.72
CA ALA A 339 23.32 25.00 21.37
C ALA A 339 22.46 25.19 22.63
N LYS A 340 22.41 24.17 23.47
CA LYS A 340 21.69 24.23 24.77
C LYS A 340 22.22 25.32 25.66
N LYS A 341 23.52 25.40 25.82
CA LYS A 341 24.16 26.43 26.62
C LYS A 341 23.82 27.85 26.13
N ALA A 342 23.91 28.07 24.84
CA ALA A 342 23.55 29.37 24.22
C ALA A 342 22.05 29.66 24.39
N GLY A 343 21.21 28.65 24.19
CA GLY A 343 19.75 28.77 24.34
C GLY A 343 19.34 29.05 25.77
N GLU A 344 19.92 28.37 26.75
CA GLU A 344 19.67 28.62 28.17
C GLU A 344 20.09 30.03 28.61
N ALA A 345 21.23 30.52 28.11
CA ALA A 345 21.66 31.91 28.35
C ALA A 345 20.67 32.93 27.77
N LYS A 346 20.20 32.67 26.52
CA LYS A 346 19.18 33.52 25.90
C LYS A 346 17.84 33.45 26.63
N LEU A 347 17.44 32.29 27.10
CA LEU A 347 16.22 32.13 27.89
C LEU A 347 16.26 32.96 29.18
N ALA A 348 17.41 32.97 29.86
CA ALA A 348 17.59 33.80 31.08
C ALA A 348 17.48 35.29 30.75
N GLU A 349 18.07 35.75 29.66
CA GLU A 349 17.91 37.14 29.19
C GLU A 349 16.44 37.48 28.89
N LEU A 350 15.72 36.62 28.20
CA LEU A 350 14.32 36.83 27.83
C LEU A 350 13.39 36.85 29.05
N LYS A 351 13.68 36.05 30.07
CA LYS A 351 12.93 36.09 31.35
C LYS A 351 13.16 37.37 32.11
N ALA A 352 14.34 37.97 32.02
CA ALA A 352 14.65 39.24 32.61
C ALA A 352 14.07 40.43 31.83
N LYS A 353 14.15 40.37 30.50
CA LYS A 353 13.63 41.41 29.60
C LYS A 353 13.04 40.75 28.33
N LYS A 354 11.74 40.88 28.17
CA LYS A 354 11.04 40.34 26.99
C LYS A 354 11.56 40.99 25.72
N ASP A 355 11.92 40.16 24.78
CA ASP A 355 12.26 40.51 23.42
C ASP A 355 11.82 39.37 22.48
N LEU A 356 11.07 39.66 21.45
CA LEU A 356 10.57 38.67 20.50
C LEU A 356 11.30 38.75 19.16
N GLU A 357 12.37 39.53 19.07
CA GLU A 357 13.22 39.52 17.87
C GLU A 357 13.83 38.14 17.64
N GLY A 358 13.71 37.62 16.42
CA GLY A 358 14.20 36.31 16.04
C GLY A 358 13.24 35.14 16.32
N PHE A 359 12.09 35.39 16.94
CA PHE A 359 11.04 34.38 17.07
C PHE A 359 10.25 34.24 15.75
N GLY A 360 9.79 33.01 15.50
CA GLY A 360 8.91 32.71 14.36
C GLY A 360 7.51 33.31 14.52
N HIS A 361 6.65 33.02 13.56
CA HIS A 361 5.24 33.43 13.58
C HIS A 361 4.46 32.67 14.67
N GLU A 362 3.29 33.20 14.98
CA GLU A 362 2.38 32.54 15.93
C GLU A 362 1.89 31.20 15.41
N LEU A 363 1.89 30.21 16.30
CA LEU A 363 1.25 28.92 16.10
C LEU A 363 0.25 28.67 17.23
N THR A 364 -0.89 28.10 16.88
CA THR A 364 -1.83 27.58 17.86
C THR A 364 -1.63 26.06 17.95
N VAL A 365 -1.17 25.61 19.10
CA VAL A 365 -0.80 24.22 19.35
C VAL A 365 -1.64 23.61 20.46
N SER A 366 -1.81 22.30 20.43
CA SER A 366 -2.42 21.52 21.50
C SER A 366 -1.74 20.16 21.60
N ARG A 367 -2.05 19.38 22.63
CA ARG A 367 -1.54 18.00 22.77
C ARG A 367 -1.98 17.07 21.64
N ILE A 368 -3.12 17.34 21.04
CA ILE A 368 -3.67 16.56 19.89
C ILE A 368 -3.34 17.18 18.54
N ASN A 369 -2.99 18.45 18.50
CA ASN A 369 -2.59 19.15 17.27
C ASN A 369 -1.29 19.94 17.48
N PRO A 370 -0.12 19.26 17.38
CA PRO A 370 1.18 19.85 17.69
C PRO A 370 1.72 20.78 16.62
N GLN A 371 1.08 20.95 15.47
CA GLN A 371 1.53 21.81 14.38
C GLN A 371 2.98 21.53 13.95
N SER A 372 3.32 20.26 13.75
CA SER A 372 4.66 19.78 13.40
C SER A 372 5.73 19.96 14.49
N GLN A 373 5.37 20.34 15.69
CA GLN A 373 6.30 20.38 16.82
C GLN A 373 6.52 18.98 17.42
N SER A 374 7.70 18.78 18.00
CA SER A 374 8.01 17.53 18.71
C SER A 374 7.25 17.42 20.03
N MET A 375 7.02 16.19 20.49
CA MET A 375 6.34 15.95 21.76
C MET A 375 7.03 16.61 22.97
N PRO A 376 8.37 16.58 23.11
CA PRO A 376 9.04 17.30 24.22
C PRO A 376 8.76 18.80 24.22
N LEU A 377 8.69 19.42 23.06
CA LEU A 377 8.37 20.85 22.94
C LEU A 377 6.92 21.14 23.36
N ILE A 378 5.97 20.36 22.85
CA ILE A 378 4.56 20.47 23.26
C ILE A 378 4.39 20.26 24.76
N GLN A 379 5.06 19.27 25.34
CA GLN A 379 5.01 19.02 26.78
C GLN A 379 5.54 20.20 27.57
N ALA A 380 6.66 20.82 27.15
CA ALA A 380 7.22 22.00 27.79
C ALA A 380 6.27 23.21 27.72
N GLU A 381 5.66 23.44 26.56
CA GLU A 381 4.70 24.54 26.35
C GLU A 381 3.44 24.36 27.19
N MET A 382 2.90 23.14 27.21
CA MET A 382 1.69 22.82 27.98
C MET A 382 1.92 22.75 29.50
N ALA A 383 3.16 22.52 29.93
CA ALA A 383 3.51 22.49 31.35
C ALA A 383 3.55 23.88 31.99
N VAL A 384 3.65 24.96 31.22
CA VAL A 384 3.62 26.33 31.76
C VAL A 384 2.25 26.59 32.38
N PRO A 385 2.14 26.97 33.66
CA PRO A 385 0.85 27.23 34.25
C PRO A 385 0.10 28.37 33.54
N ALA A 386 -1.17 28.16 33.21
CA ALA A 386 -1.97 29.15 32.51
C ALA A 386 -2.01 30.53 33.18
N LYS A 387 -2.00 30.56 34.52
CA LYS A 387 -1.94 31.78 35.33
C LYS A 387 -0.62 32.54 35.23
N SER A 388 0.44 31.89 34.72
CA SER A 388 1.77 32.48 34.58
C SER A 388 2.05 33.01 33.18
N LEU A 389 1.09 32.91 32.29
CA LEU A 389 1.22 33.39 30.93
C LEU A 389 1.05 34.92 30.82
N PRO A 390 1.74 35.58 29.86
CA PRO A 390 2.72 35.02 28.93
C PRO A 390 4.06 34.67 29.61
N ALA A 391 4.74 33.61 29.13
CA ALA A 391 5.99 33.15 29.67
C ALA A 391 6.89 32.50 28.62
N PHE A 392 8.19 32.48 28.92
CA PHE A 392 9.18 31.73 28.12
C PHE A 392 9.49 30.39 28.77
N THR A 393 9.63 29.37 27.94
CA THR A 393 10.12 28.05 28.34
C THR A 393 11.11 27.55 27.31
N GLY A 394 12.00 26.63 27.69
CA GLY A 394 12.98 26.05 26.77
C GLY A 394 13.13 24.56 27.00
N THR A 395 13.40 23.83 25.91
CA THR A 395 13.64 22.40 25.99
C THR A 395 14.52 21.93 24.81
N THR A 396 15.24 20.83 25.04
CA THR A 396 15.94 20.13 23.97
C THR A 396 14.97 19.22 23.23
N VAL A 397 14.96 19.30 21.91
CA VAL A 397 14.14 18.48 21.02
C VAL A 397 14.95 17.30 20.47
N PRO A 398 14.30 16.27 19.87
CA PRO A 398 14.98 15.02 19.50
C PRO A 398 16.16 15.16 18.52
N ASP A 399 16.17 16.17 17.66
CA ASP A 399 17.27 16.44 16.72
C ASP A 399 18.49 17.11 17.37
N GLY A 400 18.43 17.36 18.69
CA GLY A 400 19.49 17.98 19.45
C GLY A 400 19.42 19.51 19.52
N ALA A 401 18.49 20.16 18.84
CA ALA A 401 18.26 21.59 18.96
C ALA A 401 17.69 21.95 20.34
N TYR A 402 18.03 23.13 20.83
CA TYR A 402 17.39 23.75 21.98
C TYR A 402 16.38 24.78 21.50
N VAL A 403 15.11 24.64 21.87
CA VAL A 403 14.03 25.50 21.41
C VAL A 403 13.49 26.31 22.60
N ILE A 404 13.48 27.62 22.45
CA ILE A 404 12.77 28.53 23.34
C ILE A 404 11.40 28.78 22.78
N SER A 405 10.36 28.58 23.58
CA SER A 405 9.00 28.90 23.23
C SER A 405 8.49 30.09 24.10
N TYR A 406 7.95 31.09 23.43
CA TYR A 406 7.16 32.12 24.07
C TYR A 406 5.70 31.67 24.03
N VAL A 407 5.18 31.28 25.18
CA VAL A 407 3.79 30.85 25.36
C VAL A 407 2.97 32.07 25.72
N GLU A 408 2.24 32.59 24.77
CA GLU A 408 1.53 33.88 24.86
C GLU A 408 0.23 33.78 25.65
N SER A 409 -0.57 32.78 25.31
CA SER A 409 -1.91 32.60 25.90
C SER A 409 -2.36 31.14 25.87
N SER A 410 -3.34 30.87 26.72
CA SER A 410 -4.06 29.59 26.79
C SER A 410 -5.54 29.82 26.48
N LYS A 411 -6.13 28.97 25.72
CA LYS A 411 -7.56 28.99 25.42
C LYS A 411 -8.15 27.58 25.50
N MET A 412 -9.38 27.50 25.98
CA MET A 412 -10.19 26.31 25.94
C MET A 412 -11.20 26.44 24.80
N PRO A 413 -11.06 25.71 23.69
CA PRO A 413 -12.03 25.75 22.59
C PRO A 413 -13.40 25.26 23.06
N ALA A 414 -14.46 25.75 22.42
CA ALA A 414 -15.80 25.21 22.60
C ALA A 414 -15.84 23.72 22.28
N ALA A 415 -16.69 22.95 22.99
CA ALA A 415 -16.84 21.53 22.72
C ALA A 415 -17.44 21.31 21.33
N ASP A 416 -16.73 20.52 20.52
CA ASP A 416 -17.25 19.96 19.27
C ASP A 416 -17.50 18.47 19.54
N ASP A 417 -18.74 18.03 19.37
CA ASP A 417 -19.15 16.66 19.69
C ASP A 417 -18.38 15.60 18.88
N SER A 418 -17.96 15.94 17.65
CA SER A 418 -17.17 15.03 16.81
C SER A 418 -15.75 14.79 17.37
N GLN A 419 -15.13 15.80 17.96
CA GLN A 419 -13.82 15.68 18.58
C GLN A 419 -13.87 14.96 19.94
N VAL A 420 -14.99 15.04 20.65
CA VAL A 420 -15.17 14.36 21.95
C VAL A 420 -15.13 12.84 21.80
N ASP A 421 -15.73 12.30 20.76
CA ASP A 421 -15.73 10.85 20.52
C ASP A 421 -14.36 10.33 20.07
N GLU A 422 -13.63 11.08 19.26
CA GLU A 422 -12.27 10.75 18.84
C GLU A 422 -11.31 10.76 20.03
N ILE A 423 -11.34 11.80 20.85
CA ILE A 423 -10.53 11.92 22.08
C ILE A 423 -10.88 10.81 23.09
N ARG A 424 -12.16 10.46 23.19
CA ARG A 424 -12.60 9.34 24.06
C ARG A 424 -12.03 8.01 23.57
N GLY A 425 -12.04 7.78 22.24
CA GLY A 425 -11.46 6.59 21.63
C GLY A 425 -9.96 6.46 21.90
N GLU A 426 -9.21 7.54 21.71
CA GLU A 426 -7.76 7.58 22.00
C GLU A 426 -7.44 7.41 23.48
N ALA A 427 -8.21 8.04 24.37
CA ALA A 427 -8.03 7.93 25.81
C ALA A 427 -8.30 6.50 26.31
N LEU A 428 -9.36 5.84 25.80
CA LEU A 428 -9.67 4.45 26.11
C LEU A 428 -8.59 3.50 25.61
N THR A 429 -8.07 3.73 24.41
CA THR A 429 -6.97 2.96 23.84
C THR A 429 -5.69 3.11 24.65
N SER A 430 -5.36 4.33 25.06
CA SER A 430 -4.19 4.64 25.89
C SER A 430 -4.30 4.01 27.28
N GLN A 431 -5.48 4.07 27.89
CA GLN A 431 -5.74 3.44 29.19
C GLN A 431 -5.65 1.92 29.11
N SER A 432 -6.24 1.31 28.08
CA SER A 432 -6.16 -0.13 27.84
C SER A 432 -4.71 -0.61 27.71
N ARG A 433 -3.86 0.14 26.99
CA ARG A 433 -2.42 -0.16 26.86
C ARG A 433 -1.66 -0.03 28.19
N ALA A 434 -1.99 0.98 28.99
CA ALA A 434 -1.38 1.17 30.29
C ALA A 434 -1.79 0.07 31.28
N ASP A 435 -3.05 -0.35 31.25
CA ASP A 435 -3.57 -1.44 32.04
C ASP A 435 -2.95 -2.79 31.65
N GLU A 436 -2.77 -3.03 30.35
CA GLU A 436 -2.11 -4.21 29.80
C GLU A 436 -0.64 -4.30 30.22
N ALA A 437 0.10 -3.20 30.11
CA ALA A 437 1.50 -3.11 30.56
C ALA A 437 1.61 -3.31 32.08
N SER A 438 0.73 -2.71 32.85
CA SER A 438 0.69 -2.85 34.30
C SER A 438 0.34 -4.28 34.74
N PHE A 439 -0.58 -4.92 34.06
CA PHE A 439 -0.93 -6.32 34.26
C PHE A 439 0.23 -7.25 33.97
N TYR A 440 0.93 -7.03 32.84
CA TYR A 440 2.10 -7.79 32.46
C TYR A 440 3.25 -7.67 33.48
N GLU A 441 3.55 -6.45 33.91
CA GLU A 441 4.55 -6.22 34.97
C GLU A 441 4.13 -6.82 36.32
N GLY A 442 2.83 -6.80 36.62
CA GLY A 442 2.27 -7.46 37.82
C GLY A 442 2.47 -8.98 37.77
N LEU A 443 2.23 -9.61 36.60
CA LEU A 443 2.48 -11.04 36.40
C LEU A 443 3.96 -11.38 36.54
N LYS A 444 4.87 -10.57 35.97
CA LYS A 444 6.32 -10.77 36.12
C LYS A 444 6.73 -10.81 37.60
N LYS A 445 6.24 -9.88 38.40
CA LYS A 445 6.53 -9.83 39.82
C LYS A 445 5.89 -11.00 40.59
N LEU A 446 4.63 -11.32 40.30
CA LEU A 446 3.90 -12.34 41.05
C LEU A 446 4.48 -13.74 40.83
N TYR A 447 4.85 -14.05 39.60
CA TYR A 447 5.35 -15.38 39.20
C TYR A 447 6.87 -15.46 39.14
N LYS A 448 7.58 -14.39 39.49
CA LYS A 448 9.07 -14.30 39.40
C LYS A 448 9.59 -14.76 38.03
N MET A 449 8.88 -14.36 36.98
CA MET A 449 9.24 -14.72 35.61
C MET A 449 10.49 -13.97 35.18
N GLU A 450 11.46 -14.71 34.65
CA GLU A 450 12.64 -14.16 34.01
C GLU A 450 12.54 -14.41 32.50
N ILE A 451 12.62 -13.35 31.71
CA ILE A 451 12.58 -13.46 30.24
C ILE A 451 14.02 -13.63 29.77
N LEU A 452 14.33 -14.85 29.31
CA LEU A 452 15.66 -15.22 28.86
C LEU A 452 16.04 -14.65 27.48
N LYS A 453 15.03 -14.22 26.68
CA LYS A 453 15.24 -13.63 25.37
C LYS A 453 14.43 -12.35 25.23
N LYS A 454 15.08 -11.25 24.83
CA LYS A 454 14.45 -9.94 24.63
C LYS A 454 13.28 -9.96 23.62
N GLU A 455 13.28 -10.87 22.67
CA GLU A 455 12.21 -11.04 21.67
C GLU A 455 10.87 -11.49 22.29
N TYR A 456 10.88 -12.04 23.50
CA TYR A 456 9.68 -12.43 24.25
C TYR A 456 9.30 -11.43 25.34
N GLU A 457 10.05 -10.36 25.45
CA GLU A 457 9.69 -9.27 26.38
C GLU A 457 8.50 -8.49 25.80
N TYR A 458 7.46 -8.29 26.61
CA TYR A 458 6.31 -7.50 26.18
C TYR A 458 6.77 -6.11 25.78
N GLN A 459 6.62 -5.82 24.50
CA GLN A 459 6.82 -4.48 23.98
C GLN A 459 5.45 -3.85 23.79
N ALA A 460 5.19 -2.80 24.58
CA ALA A 460 3.98 -2.01 24.37
C ALA A 460 3.91 -1.58 22.90
N PRO A 461 2.76 -1.71 22.23
CA PRO A 461 2.62 -1.32 20.84
C PRO A 461 3.10 0.12 20.66
N THR A 462 4.09 0.29 19.80
CA THR A 462 4.61 1.62 19.47
C THR A 462 3.48 2.37 18.74
N VAL A 463 3.10 3.51 19.27
CA VAL A 463 2.21 4.41 18.56
C VAL A 463 2.91 4.76 17.25
N MET A 464 2.38 4.32 16.13
CA MET A 464 2.85 4.84 14.85
C MET A 464 2.68 6.36 14.86
N LYS A 465 3.80 7.03 14.69
CA LYS A 465 3.86 8.50 14.54
C LYS A 465 3.26 8.91 13.21
#